data_dd50b4c289aa1b1cb867995514155711
#
_entry.id   dd50b4c289aa1b1cb867995514155711
#
_cell.length_a   1.000
_cell.length_b   1.000
_cell.length_c   1.000
_cell.angle_alpha   90.00
_cell.angle_beta   90.00
_cell.angle_gamma   90.00
#
_symmetry.space_group_name_H-M   'P 1'
#
loop_
_entity.id
_entity.type
_entity.pdbx_description
1 polymer ?
#
loop_
_entity_poly.entity_id
_entity_poly.type
_entity_poly.pdbx_seq_one_letter_code
_entity_poly.pdbx_strand_id
1 'polypeptide(L)'
;DVDRSRGLGDVYKRQHENWKRVWRSVVPKKNYDVIVVGGGGHGLATAYYLAKTHGIKNVAVIEKGFLGGGNTARNTTIIRSNYLWDEAAQLYELSLKLWEGLSKELNYNVMFSQRGVLNLGHTLQDMRDIERRVNANRLNGIDGHVVSPKEIKKIAPLINISQDIRYPILGASWQPRGGTARHDAVAWGYARAADALGVDIIQHTPVTALNCENGKVKGVETKYGSIGADRVACVVAGNSGVLASMAGFKLPIESRPLQALVSEPVKPCLNTVVMSNAVHGYVSQSNKGDLVIGAGVDSYNGYGQRGSFCIIEHTL
;
A
#
# COMPACT_ATOMS: atom_id res chain seq x y z
N ASP A 1 -39.78 4.73 -25.49
CA ASP A 1 -38.88 4.33 -24.42
C ASP A 1 -37.39 4.21 -24.86
N VAL A 2 -37.14 3.80 -26.10
CA VAL A 2 -35.75 3.69 -26.64
C VAL A 2 -35.10 5.07 -26.85
N ASP A 3 -35.85 6.10 -27.18
CA ASP A 3 -35.34 7.46 -27.39
C ASP A 3 -34.99 8.18 -26.08
N ARG A 4 -35.66 7.88 -24.95
CA ARG A 4 -35.31 8.42 -23.63
C ARG A 4 -34.00 7.84 -23.10
N SER A 5 -33.71 6.58 -23.38
CA SER A 5 -32.46 5.93 -22.97
C SER A 5 -31.25 6.45 -23.76
N ARG A 6 -31.44 6.82 -25.05
CA ARG A 6 -30.40 7.48 -25.86
C ARG A 6 -30.08 8.88 -25.35
N GLY A 7 -31.08 9.66 -24.94
CA GLY A 7 -30.88 10.99 -24.36
C GLY A 7 -30.07 11.00 -23.06
N LEU A 8 -30.30 10.04 -22.15
CA LEU A 8 -29.52 9.89 -20.93
C LEU A 8 -28.08 9.46 -21.22
N GLY A 9 -27.85 8.55 -22.17
CA GLY A 9 -26.52 8.13 -22.60
C GLY A 9 -25.68 9.29 -23.17
N ASP A 10 -26.30 10.18 -23.94
CA ASP A 10 -25.64 11.37 -24.47
C ASP A 10 -25.40 12.45 -23.42
N VAL A 11 -26.30 12.60 -22.45
CA VAL A 11 -26.06 13.50 -21.29
C VAL A 11 -24.88 13.01 -20.47
N TYR A 12 -24.76 11.71 -20.20
CA TYR A 12 -23.62 11.15 -19.49
C TYR A 12 -22.31 11.28 -20.29
N LYS A 13 -22.32 11.09 -21.59
CA LYS A 13 -21.14 11.32 -22.44
C LYS A 13 -20.70 12.77 -22.42
N ARG A 14 -21.62 13.71 -22.53
CA ARG A 14 -21.30 15.16 -22.50
C ARG A 14 -20.85 15.69 -21.15
N GLN A 15 -21.29 15.08 -20.04
CA GLN A 15 -20.84 15.48 -18.70
C GLN A 15 -19.33 15.32 -18.50
N HIS A 16 -18.65 14.46 -19.27
CA HIS A 16 -17.23 14.19 -19.14
C HIS A 16 -16.36 14.94 -20.16
N GLU A 17 -16.93 15.50 -21.22
CA GLU A 17 -16.19 16.14 -22.32
C GLU A 17 -15.34 17.34 -21.87
N ASN A 18 -15.77 18.05 -20.83
CA ASN A 18 -15.09 19.24 -20.32
C ASN A 18 -14.39 19.04 -18.96
N TRP A 19 -14.32 17.83 -18.45
CA TRP A 19 -13.64 17.60 -17.19
C TRP A 19 -12.13 17.70 -17.36
N LYS A 20 -11.50 18.52 -16.54
CA LYS A 20 -10.04 18.58 -16.47
C LYS A 20 -9.50 17.21 -16.05
N ARG A 21 -8.47 16.75 -16.73
CA ARG A 21 -7.76 15.54 -16.29
C ARG A 21 -7.22 15.73 -14.89
N VAL A 22 -7.22 14.66 -14.10
CA VAL A 22 -6.73 14.68 -12.70
C VAL A 22 -5.23 14.96 -12.66
N TRP A 23 -4.49 14.53 -13.68
CA TRP A 23 -3.09 14.87 -13.97
C TRP A 23 -2.88 14.98 -15.48
N ARG A 24 -1.78 15.64 -15.88
CA ARG A 24 -1.45 15.85 -17.30
C ARG A 24 -1.15 14.53 -18.00
N SER A 25 -1.41 14.47 -19.27
CA SER A 25 -0.89 13.42 -20.17
C SER A 25 0.29 14.01 -20.92
N VAL A 26 1.50 13.61 -20.52
CA VAL A 26 2.73 14.19 -21.06
C VAL A 26 3.50 13.18 -21.91
N VAL A 27 4.19 13.70 -22.91
CA VAL A 27 5.26 12.98 -23.60
C VAL A 27 6.54 13.21 -22.80
N PRO A 28 7.35 12.19 -22.53
CA PRO A 28 8.56 12.37 -21.71
C PRO A 28 9.54 13.35 -22.37
N LYS A 29 10.21 14.15 -21.56
CA LYS A 29 11.36 14.96 -21.96
C LYS A 29 12.55 14.05 -22.28
N LYS A 30 13.55 14.61 -22.94
CA LYS A 30 14.80 13.87 -23.21
C LYS A 30 15.63 13.61 -21.95
N ASN A 31 15.56 14.51 -20.96
CA ASN A 31 16.37 14.43 -19.75
C ASN A 31 15.57 14.89 -18.51
N TYR A 32 15.83 14.24 -17.38
CA TYR A 32 15.32 14.57 -16.06
C TYR A 32 16.46 14.60 -15.04
N ASP A 33 16.27 15.30 -13.93
CA ASP A 33 17.18 15.22 -12.79
C ASP A 33 17.00 13.87 -12.08
N VAL A 34 15.74 13.40 -11.96
CA VAL A 34 15.41 12.12 -11.36
C VAL A 34 14.33 11.40 -12.17
N ILE A 35 14.56 10.14 -12.47
CA ILE A 35 13.52 9.22 -12.94
C ILE A 35 13.15 8.27 -11.81
N VAL A 36 11.88 8.22 -11.45
CA VAL A 36 11.30 7.25 -10.51
C VAL A 36 10.62 6.16 -11.34
N VAL A 37 11.18 4.95 -11.32
CA VAL A 37 10.59 3.79 -11.99
C VAL A 37 9.64 3.12 -11.03
N GLY A 38 8.35 3.12 -11.38
CA GLY A 38 7.24 2.57 -10.60
C GLY A 38 6.28 3.65 -10.08
N GLY A 39 5.04 3.62 -10.59
CA GLY A 39 3.95 4.54 -10.24
C GLY A 39 3.04 4.01 -9.13
N GLY A 40 3.57 3.24 -8.18
CA GLY A 40 2.88 2.85 -6.96
C GLY A 40 2.90 3.94 -5.89
N GLY A 41 2.27 3.68 -4.74
CA GLY A 41 2.20 4.64 -3.63
C GLY A 41 3.56 5.19 -3.21
N HIS A 42 4.58 4.35 -3.08
CA HIS A 42 5.93 4.79 -2.71
C HIS A 42 6.60 5.62 -3.81
N GLY A 43 6.47 5.22 -5.08
CA GLY A 43 7.09 5.99 -6.18
C GLY A 43 6.46 7.37 -6.35
N LEU A 44 5.14 7.45 -6.27
CA LEU A 44 4.41 8.72 -6.33
C LEU A 44 4.71 9.61 -5.13
N ALA A 45 4.78 9.04 -3.92
CA ALA A 45 5.19 9.78 -2.72
C ALA A 45 6.64 10.29 -2.83
N THR A 46 7.56 9.45 -3.32
CA THR A 46 8.97 9.85 -3.55
C THR A 46 9.04 11.06 -4.49
N ALA A 47 8.38 10.98 -5.64
CA ALA A 47 8.35 12.07 -6.61
C ALA A 47 7.71 13.35 -6.03
N TYR A 48 6.62 13.20 -5.27
CA TYR A 48 5.95 14.31 -4.60
C TYR A 48 6.88 15.01 -3.60
N TYR A 49 7.53 14.26 -2.71
CA TYR A 49 8.41 14.85 -1.69
C TYR A 49 9.71 15.39 -2.27
N LEU A 50 10.26 14.81 -3.34
CA LEU A 50 11.37 15.40 -4.09
C LEU A 50 11.00 16.80 -4.57
N ALA A 51 9.83 16.95 -5.15
CA ALA A 51 9.37 18.24 -5.67
C ALA A 51 8.98 19.23 -4.56
N LYS A 52 8.23 18.76 -3.53
CA LYS A 52 7.70 19.61 -2.48
C LYS A 52 8.77 20.03 -1.47
N THR A 53 9.54 19.07 -0.97
CA THR A 53 10.46 19.30 0.16
C THR A 53 11.85 19.70 -0.30
N HIS A 54 12.31 19.16 -1.43
CA HIS A 54 13.66 19.38 -1.91
C HIS A 54 13.74 20.29 -3.15
N GLY A 55 12.60 20.76 -3.67
CA GLY A 55 12.55 21.64 -4.83
C GLY A 55 12.97 20.98 -6.16
N ILE A 56 13.19 19.66 -6.18
CA ILE A 56 13.59 18.90 -7.36
C ILE A 56 12.32 18.61 -8.18
N LYS A 57 12.02 19.46 -9.18
CA LYS A 57 10.77 19.41 -9.96
C LYS A 57 10.92 18.74 -11.32
N ASN A 58 12.13 18.67 -11.88
CA ASN A 58 12.37 17.97 -13.13
C ASN A 58 12.46 16.46 -12.91
N VAL A 59 11.34 15.89 -12.50
CA VAL A 59 11.17 14.48 -12.12
C VAL A 59 10.17 13.80 -13.04
N ALA A 60 10.48 12.59 -13.50
CA ALA A 60 9.53 11.70 -14.16
C ALA A 60 9.19 10.50 -13.27
N VAL A 61 7.90 10.16 -13.20
CA VAL A 61 7.44 8.85 -12.73
C VAL A 61 7.08 8.02 -13.95
N ILE A 62 7.78 6.90 -14.14
CA ILE A 62 7.55 6.00 -15.30
C ILE A 62 6.92 4.71 -14.77
N GLU A 63 5.70 4.41 -15.22
CA GLU A 63 4.91 3.26 -14.81
C GLU A 63 4.59 2.37 -16.01
N LYS A 64 4.88 1.07 -15.90
CA LYS A 64 4.64 0.10 -16.97
C LYS A 64 3.16 -0.11 -17.31
N GLY A 65 2.29 0.01 -16.31
CA GLY A 65 0.85 -0.11 -16.44
C GLY A 65 0.14 1.20 -16.08
N PHE A 66 -0.91 1.12 -15.31
CA PHE A 66 -1.60 2.26 -14.74
C PHE A 66 -1.12 2.53 -13.31
N LEU A 67 -1.30 3.77 -12.84
CA LEU A 67 -0.88 4.17 -11.50
C LEU A 67 -1.50 3.28 -10.41
N GLY A 68 -0.66 2.85 -9.48
CA GLY A 68 -1.07 1.97 -8.40
C GLY A 68 -1.36 0.53 -8.81
N GLY A 69 -1.29 0.18 -10.09
CA GLY A 69 -1.70 -1.13 -10.64
C GLY A 69 -0.87 -2.33 -10.19
N GLY A 70 0.25 -2.11 -9.51
CA GLY A 70 1.06 -3.17 -8.89
C GLY A 70 0.57 -3.56 -7.50
N ASN A 71 1.50 -3.68 -6.54
CA ASN A 71 1.19 -4.04 -5.15
C ASN A 71 0.28 -3.02 -4.46
N THR A 72 0.28 -1.75 -4.87
CA THR A 72 -0.58 -0.72 -4.29
C THR A 72 -2.06 -1.08 -4.42
N ALA A 73 -2.52 -1.52 -5.60
CA ALA A 73 -3.91 -1.94 -5.81
C ALA A 73 -4.25 -3.31 -5.21
N ARG A 74 -3.27 -4.06 -4.71
CA ARG A 74 -3.42 -5.45 -4.25
C ARG A 74 -3.04 -5.63 -2.78
N ASN A 75 -2.84 -4.55 -2.04
CA ASN A 75 -2.58 -4.64 -0.62
C ASN A 75 -3.88 -4.54 0.19
N THR A 76 -3.81 -4.95 1.44
CA THR A 76 -4.93 -4.97 2.37
C THR A 76 -5.08 -3.69 3.19
N THR A 77 -4.31 -2.67 2.83
CA THR A 77 -4.43 -1.26 3.28
C THR A 77 -4.25 -1.00 4.77
N ILE A 78 -3.69 -1.94 5.51
CA ILE A 78 -3.47 -1.80 6.95
C ILE A 78 -2.30 -0.84 7.22
N ILE A 79 -2.57 0.21 7.96
CA ILE A 79 -1.61 1.23 8.41
C ILE A 79 -1.40 1.08 9.91
N ARG A 80 -0.17 0.89 10.35
CA ARG A 80 0.20 0.71 11.75
C ARG A 80 1.66 1.02 12.00
N SER A 81 2.05 1.30 13.25
CA SER A 81 3.46 1.52 13.64
C SER A 81 3.96 0.56 14.74
N ASN A 82 3.14 -0.34 15.23
CA ASN A 82 3.43 -1.24 16.35
C ASN A 82 4.41 -2.38 15.98
N TYR A 83 5.58 -2.03 15.46
CA TYR A 83 6.66 -2.98 15.18
C TYR A 83 7.54 -3.19 16.41
N LEU A 84 8.24 -4.33 16.47
CA LEU A 84 9.04 -4.71 17.65
C LEU A 84 10.39 -4.00 17.70
N TRP A 85 11.08 -3.90 16.56
CA TRP A 85 12.44 -3.37 16.49
C TRP A 85 12.43 -1.86 16.45
N ASP A 86 13.30 -1.22 17.20
CA ASP A 86 13.31 0.24 17.40
C ASP A 86 13.41 1.00 16.07
N GLU A 87 14.31 0.60 15.18
CA GLU A 87 14.48 1.25 13.89
C GLU A 87 13.21 1.16 13.03
N ALA A 88 12.58 -0.01 13.01
CA ALA A 88 11.31 -0.21 12.31
C ALA A 88 10.18 0.58 12.99
N ALA A 89 10.11 0.53 14.33
CA ALA A 89 9.10 1.24 15.10
C ALA A 89 9.16 2.76 14.85
N GLN A 90 10.36 3.35 14.89
CA GLN A 90 10.58 4.77 14.62
C GLN A 90 10.22 5.17 13.20
N LEU A 91 10.65 4.37 12.20
CA LEU A 91 10.31 4.61 10.79
C LEU A 91 8.80 4.56 10.55
N TYR A 92 8.13 3.55 11.08
CA TYR A 92 6.69 3.38 10.90
C TYR A 92 5.87 4.38 11.72
N GLU A 93 6.36 4.83 12.88
CA GLU A 93 5.70 5.89 13.65
C GLU A 93 5.81 7.25 12.93
N LEU A 94 6.97 7.57 12.34
CA LEU A 94 7.09 8.72 11.46
C LEU A 94 6.12 8.62 10.28
N SER A 95 6.02 7.45 9.66
CA SER A 95 5.08 7.19 8.57
C SER A 95 3.62 7.39 9.04
N LEU A 96 3.24 6.87 10.21
CA LEU A 96 1.89 7.02 10.76
C LEU A 96 1.53 8.50 10.97
N LYS A 97 2.45 9.30 11.51
CA LYS A 97 2.26 10.75 11.65
C LYS A 97 2.05 11.45 10.31
N LEU A 98 2.75 11.02 9.26
CA LEU A 98 2.52 11.53 7.90
C LEU A 98 1.12 11.15 7.40
N TRP A 99 0.67 9.91 7.65
CA TRP A 99 -0.67 9.46 7.30
C TRP A 99 -1.77 10.30 7.95
N GLU A 100 -1.61 10.67 9.22
CA GLU A 100 -2.58 11.49 9.97
C GLU A 100 -2.82 12.87 9.33
N GLY A 101 -1.77 13.45 8.74
CA GLY A 101 -1.85 14.74 8.03
C GLY A 101 -2.15 14.66 6.54
N LEU A 102 -2.07 13.47 5.93
CA LEU A 102 -1.91 13.30 4.49
C LEU A 102 -3.10 13.83 3.67
N SER A 103 -4.33 13.61 4.10
CA SER A 103 -5.51 14.12 3.39
C SER A 103 -5.54 15.64 3.29
N LYS A 104 -5.12 16.33 4.36
CA LYS A 104 -4.99 17.79 4.38
C LYS A 104 -3.82 18.25 3.52
N GLU A 105 -2.69 17.58 3.62
CA GLU A 105 -1.48 17.90 2.88
C GLU A 105 -1.68 17.81 1.36
N LEU A 106 -2.34 16.73 0.89
CA LEU A 106 -2.61 16.52 -0.52
C LEU A 106 -3.85 17.28 -1.03
N ASN A 107 -4.61 17.92 -0.15
CA ASN A 107 -5.96 18.41 -0.45
C ASN A 107 -6.78 17.36 -1.21
N TYR A 108 -6.74 16.12 -0.69
CA TYR A 108 -7.37 14.94 -1.27
C TYR A 108 -7.64 13.89 -0.20
N ASN A 109 -8.88 13.44 -0.05
CA ASN A 109 -9.23 12.47 0.97
C ASN A 109 -8.68 11.08 0.62
N VAL A 110 -7.63 10.65 1.31
CA VAL A 110 -7.04 9.31 1.18
C VAL A 110 -7.81 8.25 1.96
N MET A 111 -8.91 8.63 2.60
CA MET A 111 -9.79 7.76 3.39
C MET A 111 -9.03 6.98 4.47
N PHE A 112 -8.05 7.63 5.10
CA PHE A 112 -7.39 7.05 6.25
C PHE A 112 -8.34 7.05 7.45
N SER A 113 -8.64 5.86 7.94
CA SER A 113 -9.57 5.63 9.04
C SER A 113 -8.83 4.93 10.18
N GLN A 114 -8.62 5.67 11.27
CA GLN A 114 -7.98 5.16 12.48
C GLN A 114 -9.01 4.38 13.29
N ARG A 115 -9.09 3.09 13.04
CA ARG A 115 -10.05 2.15 13.65
C ARG A 115 -9.39 1.22 14.65
N GLY A 116 -8.08 1.38 14.86
CA GLY A 116 -7.27 0.48 15.65
C GLY A 116 -6.86 -0.79 14.92
N VAL A 117 -5.82 -1.42 15.44
CA VAL A 117 -5.31 -2.73 15.00
C VAL A 117 -5.15 -3.62 16.21
N LEU A 118 -5.88 -4.74 16.24
CA LEU A 118 -5.76 -5.81 17.21
C LEU A 118 -4.84 -6.90 16.66
N ASN A 119 -3.88 -7.35 17.47
CA ASN A 119 -3.08 -8.54 17.17
C ASN A 119 -3.30 -9.57 18.28
N LEU A 120 -4.03 -10.64 17.97
CA LEU A 120 -4.50 -11.64 18.92
C LEU A 120 -3.37 -12.57 19.36
N GLY A 121 -3.33 -12.90 20.64
CA GLY A 121 -2.45 -13.92 21.23
C GLY A 121 -3.26 -15.13 21.70
N HIS A 122 -2.79 -16.32 21.37
CA HIS A 122 -3.48 -17.59 21.60
C HIS A 122 -2.70 -18.50 22.55
N THR A 123 -1.43 -18.23 22.76
CA THR A 123 -0.53 -18.98 23.64
C THR A 123 0.12 -18.07 24.68
N LEU A 124 0.66 -18.66 25.75
CA LEU A 124 1.48 -17.89 26.70
C LEU A 124 2.70 -17.25 26.06
N GLN A 125 3.27 -17.89 25.04
CA GLN A 125 4.39 -17.34 24.29
C GLN A 125 3.95 -16.11 23.48
N ASP A 126 2.79 -16.17 22.83
CA ASP A 126 2.23 -15.01 22.11
C ASP A 126 2.03 -13.83 23.08
N MET A 127 1.51 -14.10 24.28
CA MET A 127 1.29 -13.03 25.27
C MET A 127 2.60 -12.39 25.75
N ARG A 128 3.65 -13.19 25.99
CA ARG A 128 4.99 -12.66 26.30
C ARG A 128 5.55 -11.78 25.18
N ASP A 129 5.39 -12.20 23.93
CA ASP A 129 5.82 -11.44 22.76
C ASP A 129 4.98 -10.17 22.56
N ILE A 130 3.69 -10.23 22.85
CA ILE A 130 2.79 -9.05 22.83
C ILE A 130 3.22 -8.05 23.91
N GLU A 131 3.43 -8.48 25.14
CA GLU A 131 3.88 -7.61 26.23
C GLU A 131 5.22 -6.96 25.93
N ARG A 132 6.20 -7.75 25.45
CA ARG A 132 7.51 -7.24 25.04
C ARG A 132 7.36 -6.18 23.93
N ARG A 133 6.55 -6.46 22.91
CA ARG A 133 6.30 -5.53 21.81
C ARG A 133 5.62 -4.25 22.28
N VAL A 134 4.59 -4.34 23.09
CA VAL A 134 3.87 -3.17 23.62
C VAL A 134 4.81 -2.32 24.48
N ASN A 135 5.67 -2.93 25.31
CA ASN A 135 6.64 -2.19 26.12
C ASN A 135 7.70 -1.49 25.24
N ALA A 136 8.25 -2.16 24.22
CA ALA A 136 9.17 -1.56 23.26
C ALA A 136 8.49 -0.41 22.48
N ASN A 137 7.25 -0.58 22.09
CA ASN A 137 6.48 0.47 21.41
C ASN A 137 6.30 1.71 22.30
N ARG A 138 5.94 1.52 23.56
CA ARG A 138 5.81 2.64 24.52
C ARG A 138 7.10 3.42 24.71
N LEU A 139 8.24 2.73 24.76
CA LEU A 139 9.57 3.39 24.82
C LEU A 139 9.85 4.24 23.57
N ASN A 140 9.30 3.85 22.41
CA ASN A 140 9.39 4.60 21.15
C ASN A 140 8.24 5.62 20.96
N GLY A 141 7.41 5.87 22.00
CA GLY A 141 6.31 6.83 21.92
C GLY A 141 5.11 6.38 21.11
N ILE A 142 5.01 5.07 20.83
CA ILE A 142 3.90 4.49 20.08
C ILE A 142 2.78 4.08 21.05
N ASP A 143 1.53 4.42 20.67
CA ASP A 143 0.32 4.05 21.38
C ASP A 143 0.08 2.52 21.30
N GLY A 144 0.40 1.80 22.34
CA GLY A 144 0.21 0.36 22.42
C GLY A 144 -0.36 -0.08 23.75
N HIS A 145 -1.34 -0.99 23.72
CA HIS A 145 -2.00 -1.52 24.89
C HIS A 145 -2.05 -3.04 24.82
N VAL A 146 -1.84 -3.71 25.98
CA VAL A 146 -2.22 -5.11 26.14
C VAL A 146 -3.68 -5.11 26.60
N VAL A 147 -4.53 -5.87 25.91
CA VAL A 147 -5.97 -5.94 26.19
C VAL A 147 -6.40 -7.38 26.48
N SER A 148 -7.31 -7.52 27.44
CA SER A 148 -7.90 -8.78 27.84
C SER A 148 -8.96 -9.27 26.85
N PRO A 149 -9.38 -10.57 26.89
CA PRO A 149 -10.47 -11.06 26.05
C PRO A 149 -11.78 -10.26 26.21
N LYS A 150 -12.10 -9.81 27.42
CA LYS A 150 -13.29 -8.99 27.68
C LYS A 150 -13.22 -7.61 26.97
N GLU A 151 -12.04 -7.02 26.93
CA GLU A 151 -11.81 -5.76 26.20
C GLU A 151 -11.83 -5.97 24.68
N ILE A 152 -11.23 -7.08 24.20
CA ILE A 152 -11.33 -7.48 22.79
C ILE A 152 -12.79 -7.59 22.36
N LYS A 153 -13.64 -8.22 23.18
CA LYS A 153 -15.08 -8.36 22.89
C LYS A 153 -15.81 -7.02 22.78
N LYS A 154 -15.36 -6.00 23.52
CA LYS A 154 -15.90 -4.62 23.38
C LYS A 154 -15.42 -3.94 22.10
N ILE A 155 -14.15 -4.11 21.72
CA ILE A 155 -13.55 -3.49 20.53
C ILE A 155 -14.06 -4.18 19.25
N ALA A 156 -14.15 -5.49 19.26
CA ALA A 156 -14.56 -6.32 18.11
C ALA A 156 -15.62 -7.34 18.55
N PRO A 157 -16.90 -6.95 18.63
CA PRO A 157 -17.98 -7.80 19.17
C PRO A 157 -18.19 -9.13 18.45
N LEU A 158 -17.78 -9.25 17.19
CA LEU A 158 -17.89 -10.50 16.43
C LEU A 158 -16.87 -11.57 16.86
N ILE A 159 -15.78 -11.18 17.51
CA ILE A 159 -14.75 -12.14 17.92
C ILE A 159 -15.30 -13.10 18.96
N ASN A 160 -15.15 -14.40 18.72
CA ASN A 160 -15.44 -15.42 19.70
C ASN A 160 -14.28 -15.49 20.71
N ILE A 161 -14.58 -15.22 21.99
CA ILE A 161 -13.61 -15.28 23.11
C ILE A 161 -13.81 -16.50 24.01
N SER A 162 -14.59 -17.47 23.57
CA SER A 162 -14.82 -18.74 24.28
C SER A 162 -13.50 -19.51 24.41
N GLN A 163 -13.36 -20.28 25.48
CA GLN A 163 -12.14 -21.04 25.73
C GLN A 163 -12.18 -22.44 25.09
N ASP A 164 -13.33 -22.86 24.60
CA ASP A 164 -13.61 -24.16 23.98
C ASP A 164 -13.46 -24.15 22.43
N ILE A 165 -12.88 -23.09 21.88
CA ILE A 165 -12.58 -22.99 20.44
C ILE A 165 -11.17 -23.50 20.14
N ARG A 166 -10.92 -23.85 18.87
CA ARG A 166 -9.63 -24.39 18.40
C ARG A 166 -8.41 -23.51 18.74
N TYR A 167 -8.59 -22.19 18.73
CA TYR A 167 -7.55 -21.21 19.06
C TYR A 167 -8.07 -20.21 20.09
N PRO A 168 -8.12 -20.58 21.39
CA PRO A 168 -8.58 -19.69 22.46
C PRO A 168 -7.78 -18.40 22.49
N ILE A 169 -8.43 -17.29 22.75
CA ILE A 169 -7.78 -15.98 22.81
C ILE A 169 -7.44 -15.67 24.26
N LEU A 170 -6.16 -15.48 24.54
CA LEU A 170 -5.64 -15.13 25.86
C LEU A 170 -5.55 -13.60 26.07
N GLY A 171 -5.42 -12.84 24.98
CA GLY A 171 -5.34 -11.40 24.96
C GLY A 171 -4.94 -10.88 23.60
N ALA A 172 -4.63 -9.60 23.51
CA ALA A 172 -4.13 -8.99 22.28
C ALA A 172 -3.26 -7.78 22.59
N SER A 173 -2.44 -7.36 21.60
CA SER A 173 -2.00 -5.95 21.52
C SER A 173 -3.01 -5.15 20.74
N TRP A 174 -3.27 -3.93 21.17
CA TRP A 174 -4.11 -2.97 20.47
C TRP A 174 -3.40 -1.64 20.26
N GLN A 175 -3.39 -1.18 19.01
CA GLN A 175 -2.90 0.13 18.61
C GLN A 175 -4.08 0.98 18.11
N PRO A 176 -4.60 1.93 18.89
CA PRO A 176 -5.75 2.78 18.53
C PRO A 176 -5.52 3.62 17.26
N ARG A 177 -4.31 4.19 17.10
CA ARG A 177 -3.98 5.05 15.96
C ARG A 177 -3.75 4.29 14.65
N GLY A 178 -3.60 2.97 14.70
CA GLY A 178 -3.60 2.15 13.50
C GLY A 178 -4.97 2.15 12.80
N GLY A 179 -5.02 1.66 11.57
CA GLY A 179 -6.26 1.61 10.81
C GLY A 179 -6.09 1.20 9.38
N THR A 180 -6.96 1.69 8.51
CA THR A 180 -6.94 1.40 7.07
C THR A 180 -7.00 2.67 6.25
N ALA A 181 -6.39 2.65 5.05
CA ALA A 181 -6.51 3.70 4.07
C ALA A 181 -7.02 3.14 2.74
N ARG A 182 -7.41 3.98 1.80
CA ARG A 182 -7.82 3.52 0.49
C ARG A 182 -6.69 3.67 -0.52
N HIS A 183 -6.19 2.54 -1.01
CA HIS A 183 -4.98 2.46 -1.82
C HIS A 183 -5.04 3.24 -3.15
N ASP A 184 -6.21 3.23 -3.85
CA ASP A 184 -6.44 4.02 -5.06
C ASP A 184 -6.46 5.52 -4.75
N ALA A 185 -7.15 5.94 -3.70
CA ALA A 185 -7.19 7.33 -3.27
C ALA A 185 -5.80 7.85 -2.88
N VAL A 186 -4.97 7.03 -2.23
CA VAL A 186 -3.58 7.36 -1.89
C VAL A 186 -2.75 7.60 -3.16
N ALA A 187 -2.80 6.66 -4.11
CA ALA A 187 -2.06 6.77 -5.36
C ALA A 187 -2.50 8.01 -6.16
N TRP A 188 -3.79 8.24 -6.28
CA TRP A 188 -4.34 9.39 -7.02
C TRP A 188 -4.09 10.72 -6.31
N GLY A 189 -4.16 10.75 -4.99
CA GLY A 189 -3.83 11.93 -4.20
C GLY A 189 -2.39 12.39 -4.43
N TYR A 190 -1.43 11.46 -4.30
CA TYR A 190 -0.03 11.74 -4.57
C TYR A 190 0.22 12.11 -6.04
N ALA A 191 -0.37 11.38 -6.99
CA ALA A 191 -0.20 11.67 -8.41
C ALA A 191 -0.68 13.08 -8.76
N ARG A 192 -1.88 13.45 -8.31
CA ARG A 192 -2.43 14.79 -8.49
C ARG A 192 -1.55 15.88 -7.89
N ALA A 193 -1.07 15.67 -6.68
CA ALA A 193 -0.23 16.65 -5.99
C ALA A 193 1.17 16.76 -6.63
N ALA A 194 1.77 15.64 -7.04
CA ALA A 194 3.05 15.62 -7.74
C ALA A 194 2.96 16.31 -9.12
N ASP A 195 1.92 16.02 -9.89
CA ASP A 195 1.67 16.67 -11.18
C ASP A 195 1.51 18.19 -11.04
N ALA A 196 0.79 18.66 -10.01
CA ALA A 196 0.61 20.08 -9.72
C ALA A 196 1.93 20.79 -9.38
N LEU A 197 2.95 20.06 -8.89
CA LEU A 197 4.30 20.55 -8.63
C LEU A 197 5.23 20.47 -9.86
N GLY A 198 4.75 19.96 -11.00
CA GLY A 198 5.48 19.88 -12.25
C GLY A 198 6.14 18.52 -12.53
N VAL A 199 5.90 17.51 -11.69
CA VAL A 199 6.36 16.14 -11.96
C VAL A 199 5.64 15.56 -13.17
N ASP A 200 6.36 14.93 -14.07
CA ASP A 200 5.79 14.28 -15.25
C ASP A 200 5.43 12.81 -14.91
N ILE A 201 4.16 12.45 -15.14
CA ILE A 201 3.64 11.10 -14.86
C ILE A 201 3.38 10.38 -16.17
N ILE A 202 4.12 9.30 -16.43
CA ILE A 202 4.14 8.59 -17.69
C ILE A 202 3.70 7.15 -17.46
N GLN A 203 2.46 6.86 -17.81
CA GLN A 203 1.85 5.53 -17.67
C GLN A 203 2.02 4.68 -18.94
N HIS A 204 1.74 3.39 -18.83
CA HIS A 204 1.80 2.41 -19.93
C HIS A 204 3.14 2.42 -20.65
N THR A 205 4.22 2.61 -19.89
CA THR A 205 5.57 2.80 -20.43
C THR A 205 6.55 1.94 -19.61
N PRO A 206 6.74 0.66 -20.00
CA PRO A 206 7.75 -0.19 -19.39
C PRO A 206 9.15 0.38 -19.59
N VAL A 207 9.96 0.39 -18.55
CA VAL A 207 11.42 0.53 -18.66
C VAL A 207 11.97 -0.83 -19.09
N THR A 208 12.68 -0.86 -20.21
CA THR A 208 13.21 -2.08 -20.82
C THR A 208 14.68 -2.29 -20.55
N ALA A 209 15.43 -1.20 -20.25
CA ALA A 209 16.85 -1.27 -19.84
C ALA A 209 17.20 -0.05 -18.97
N LEU A 210 18.26 -0.18 -18.20
CA LEU A 210 18.96 0.91 -17.53
C LEU A 210 20.24 1.24 -18.31
N ASN A 211 20.42 2.49 -18.70
CA ASN A 211 21.62 2.95 -19.38
C ASN A 211 22.70 3.22 -18.34
N CYS A 212 23.73 2.39 -18.30
CA CYS A 212 24.84 2.51 -17.37
C CYS A 212 26.16 2.70 -18.10
N GLU A 213 26.92 3.73 -17.73
CA GLU A 213 28.24 4.03 -18.27
C GLU A 213 29.23 4.27 -17.13
N ASN A 214 30.37 3.61 -17.16
CA ASN A 214 31.42 3.73 -16.16
C ASN A 214 30.90 3.57 -14.71
N GLY A 215 30.03 2.58 -14.48
CA GLY A 215 29.47 2.29 -13.17
C GLY A 215 28.41 3.29 -12.68
N LYS A 216 27.96 4.21 -13.52
CA LYS A 216 26.92 5.20 -13.21
C LYS A 216 25.72 5.06 -14.13
N VAL A 217 24.52 5.14 -13.56
CA VAL A 217 23.29 5.22 -14.34
C VAL A 217 23.26 6.56 -15.10
N LYS A 218 22.80 6.53 -16.35
CA LYS A 218 22.64 7.69 -17.23
C LYS A 218 21.22 7.90 -17.71
N GLY A 219 20.33 6.95 -17.46
CA GLY A 219 18.95 7.01 -17.88
C GLY A 219 18.31 5.64 -18.04
N VAL A 220 17.21 5.62 -18.77
CA VAL A 220 16.42 4.41 -19.01
C VAL A 220 16.01 4.30 -20.48
N GLU A 221 15.80 3.06 -20.95
CA GLU A 221 15.19 2.80 -22.26
C GLU A 221 13.69 2.54 -22.12
N THR A 222 12.92 3.08 -23.02
CA THR A 222 11.46 2.95 -23.09
C THR A 222 10.98 2.89 -24.54
N LYS A 223 9.66 2.72 -24.72
CA LYS A 223 9.04 2.85 -26.06
C LYS A 223 9.23 4.24 -26.72
N TYR A 224 9.60 5.26 -25.95
CA TYR A 224 9.92 6.59 -26.46
C TYR A 224 11.42 6.77 -26.77
N GLY A 225 12.20 5.69 -26.71
CA GLY A 225 13.65 5.70 -26.82
C GLY A 225 14.33 5.94 -25.48
N SER A 226 15.59 6.34 -25.54
CA SER A 226 16.41 6.67 -24.38
C SER A 226 15.96 7.98 -23.72
N ILE A 227 15.81 7.93 -22.39
CA ILE A 227 15.50 9.10 -21.56
C ILE A 227 16.63 9.23 -20.55
N GLY A 228 17.35 10.35 -20.60
CA GLY A 228 18.48 10.63 -19.71
C GLY A 228 18.03 10.98 -18.30
N ALA A 229 18.87 10.64 -17.31
CA ALA A 229 18.67 11.05 -15.91
C ALA A 229 19.98 11.07 -15.14
N ASP A 230 20.12 12.05 -14.22
CA ASP A 230 21.23 12.07 -13.27
C ASP A 230 21.08 10.96 -12.19
N ARG A 231 19.85 10.63 -11.84
CA ARG A 231 19.51 9.60 -10.85
C ARG A 231 18.29 8.81 -11.29
N VAL A 232 18.32 7.50 -11.03
CA VAL A 232 17.18 6.60 -11.26
C VAL A 232 16.83 5.92 -9.94
N ALA A 233 15.61 6.14 -9.45
CA ALA A 233 15.06 5.49 -8.29
C ALA A 233 14.22 4.27 -8.71
N CYS A 234 14.61 3.08 -8.27
CA CYS A 234 13.88 1.83 -8.55
C CYS A 234 12.85 1.57 -7.44
N VAL A 235 11.58 1.89 -7.69
CA VAL A 235 10.48 1.79 -6.71
C VAL A 235 9.41 0.81 -7.21
N VAL A 236 9.85 -0.40 -7.48
CA VAL A 236 9.08 -1.43 -8.23
C VAL A 236 8.74 -2.66 -7.39
N ALA A 237 8.85 -2.55 -6.06
CA ALA A 237 8.47 -3.59 -5.12
C ALA A 237 9.06 -4.97 -5.48
N GLY A 238 8.23 -5.99 -5.68
CA GLY A 238 8.67 -7.34 -6.03
C GLY A 238 9.52 -7.43 -7.32
N ASN A 239 9.47 -6.45 -8.22
CA ASN A 239 10.29 -6.42 -9.44
C ASN A 239 11.68 -5.79 -9.23
N SER A 240 12.08 -5.46 -7.99
CA SER A 240 13.38 -4.81 -7.73
C SER A 240 14.58 -5.64 -8.22
N GLY A 241 14.51 -6.96 -8.09
CA GLY A 241 15.55 -7.86 -8.62
C GLY A 241 15.69 -7.80 -10.14
N VAL A 242 14.58 -7.58 -10.85
CA VAL A 242 14.59 -7.44 -12.33
C VAL A 242 15.32 -6.16 -12.74
N LEU A 243 15.00 -5.02 -12.10
CA LEU A 243 15.69 -3.77 -12.41
C LEU A 243 17.17 -3.78 -11.98
N ALA A 244 17.49 -4.41 -10.84
CA ALA A 244 18.88 -4.60 -10.43
C ALA A 244 19.70 -5.37 -11.47
N SER A 245 19.11 -6.42 -12.06
CA SER A 245 19.73 -7.20 -13.13
C SER A 245 19.97 -6.35 -14.39
N MET A 246 19.09 -5.40 -14.71
CA MET A 246 19.31 -4.45 -15.82
C MET A 246 20.49 -3.51 -15.55
N ALA A 247 20.82 -3.25 -14.28
CA ALA A 247 21.99 -2.48 -13.87
C ALA A 247 23.26 -3.34 -13.67
N GLY A 248 23.19 -4.64 -13.98
CA GLY A 248 24.34 -5.54 -13.93
C GLY A 248 24.65 -6.10 -12.54
N PHE A 249 23.76 -5.99 -11.54
CA PHE A 249 23.97 -6.57 -10.21
C PHE A 249 22.74 -7.36 -9.72
N LYS A 250 22.97 -8.24 -8.73
CA LYS A 250 21.93 -9.05 -8.11
C LYS A 250 21.64 -8.56 -6.71
N LEU A 251 20.35 -8.32 -6.41
CA LEU A 251 19.89 -8.09 -5.04
C LEU A 251 19.66 -9.44 -4.32
N PRO A 252 20.03 -9.57 -3.04
CA PRO A 252 19.78 -10.76 -2.24
C PRO A 252 18.32 -10.81 -1.74
N ILE A 253 17.38 -10.68 -2.66
CA ILE A 253 15.92 -10.70 -2.37
C ILE A 253 15.21 -11.64 -3.35
N GLU A 254 14.16 -12.26 -2.85
CA GLU A 254 13.24 -13.07 -3.61
C GLU A 254 11.83 -12.53 -3.49
N SER A 255 11.04 -12.66 -4.55
CA SER A 255 9.63 -12.27 -4.55
C SER A 255 8.75 -13.50 -4.42
N ARG A 256 7.80 -13.44 -3.48
CA ARG A 256 6.78 -14.48 -3.28
C ARG A 256 5.39 -13.86 -3.40
N PRO A 257 4.46 -14.51 -4.10
CA PRO A 257 3.07 -14.07 -4.14
C PRO A 257 2.42 -14.19 -2.76
N LEU A 258 1.69 -13.13 -2.37
CA LEU A 258 0.77 -13.15 -1.24
C LEU A 258 -0.65 -13.03 -1.77
N GLN A 259 -1.58 -13.74 -1.14
CA GLN A 259 -3.00 -13.68 -1.50
C GLN A 259 -3.81 -12.93 -0.47
N ALA A 260 -4.83 -12.23 -0.96
CA ALA A 260 -5.91 -11.69 -0.16
C ALA A 260 -7.23 -11.95 -0.85
N LEU A 261 -8.29 -12.11 -0.06
CA LEU A 261 -9.65 -12.32 -0.50
C LEU A 261 -10.48 -11.09 -0.17
N VAL A 262 -11.50 -10.85 -0.97
CA VAL A 262 -12.48 -9.79 -0.75
C VAL A 262 -13.87 -10.40 -0.85
N SER A 263 -14.69 -10.21 0.17
CA SER A 263 -16.07 -10.72 0.18
C SER A 263 -17.01 -9.82 -0.63
N GLU A 264 -18.21 -10.27 -0.86
CA GLU A 264 -19.31 -9.38 -1.16
C GLU A 264 -19.54 -8.39 0.00
N PRO A 265 -20.07 -7.19 -0.27
CA PRO A 265 -20.32 -6.20 0.77
C PRO A 265 -21.36 -6.70 1.79
N VAL A 266 -21.03 -6.55 3.06
CA VAL A 266 -21.92 -6.84 4.18
C VAL A 266 -22.16 -5.58 5.00
N LYS A 267 -23.18 -5.58 5.85
CA LYS A 267 -23.44 -4.47 6.79
C LYS A 267 -22.20 -4.22 7.66
N PRO A 268 -21.96 -2.99 8.13
CA PRO A 268 -20.86 -2.71 9.04
C PRO A 268 -20.89 -3.62 10.27
N CYS A 269 -19.86 -4.42 10.45
CA CYS A 269 -19.78 -5.42 11.50
C CYS A 269 -18.39 -5.51 12.15
N LEU A 270 -17.34 -4.99 11.50
CA LEU A 270 -15.98 -5.03 12.00
C LEU A 270 -15.36 -3.64 11.95
N ASN A 271 -15.27 -2.98 13.10
CA ASN A 271 -14.79 -1.60 13.21
C ASN A 271 -13.28 -1.48 13.40
N THR A 272 -12.57 -2.57 13.60
CA THR A 272 -11.12 -2.59 13.77
C THR A 272 -10.48 -3.62 12.86
N VAL A 273 -9.19 -3.48 12.62
CA VAL A 273 -8.39 -4.53 11.97
C VAL A 273 -8.09 -5.62 13.01
N VAL A 274 -8.34 -6.86 12.68
CA VAL A 274 -8.00 -8.01 13.51
C VAL A 274 -6.93 -8.84 12.82
N MET A 275 -5.85 -9.12 13.53
CA MET A 275 -4.74 -9.96 13.08
C MET A 275 -4.53 -11.11 14.08
N SER A 276 -4.13 -12.27 13.59
CA SER A 276 -3.74 -13.40 14.42
C SER A 276 -2.47 -14.04 13.87
N ASN A 277 -1.45 -14.13 14.72
CA ASN A 277 -0.19 -14.77 14.33
C ASN A 277 -0.32 -16.30 14.29
N ALA A 278 -1.20 -16.89 15.11
CA ALA A 278 -1.37 -18.34 15.15
C ALA A 278 -1.90 -18.94 13.84
N VAL A 279 -2.75 -18.17 13.15
CA VAL A 279 -3.31 -18.58 11.85
C VAL A 279 -2.74 -17.75 10.70
N HIS A 280 -1.76 -16.89 10.95
CA HIS A 280 -1.19 -15.96 9.99
C HIS A 280 -2.23 -15.19 9.18
N GLY A 281 -3.38 -14.91 9.80
CA GLY A 281 -4.52 -14.29 9.18
C GLY A 281 -4.77 -12.88 9.69
N TYR A 282 -5.37 -12.07 8.84
CA TYR A 282 -5.90 -10.76 9.22
C TYR A 282 -7.19 -10.48 8.46
N VAL A 283 -8.07 -9.74 9.10
CA VAL A 283 -9.34 -9.31 8.53
C VAL A 283 -9.61 -7.85 8.87
N SER A 284 -10.12 -7.12 7.91
CA SER A 284 -10.64 -5.76 8.08
C SER A 284 -11.91 -5.60 7.25
N GLN A 285 -12.70 -4.57 7.54
CA GLN A 285 -13.86 -4.23 6.71
C GLN A 285 -13.62 -2.91 5.99
N SER A 286 -13.82 -2.92 4.67
CA SER A 286 -13.68 -1.72 3.85
C SER A 286 -14.83 -0.73 4.07
N ASN A 287 -14.66 0.51 3.63
CA ASN A 287 -15.74 1.51 3.68
C ASN A 287 -16.93 1.17 2.77
N LYS A 288 -16.76 0.23 1.83
CA LYS A 288 -17.84 -0.29 0.98
C LYS A 288 -18.60 -1.45 1.61
N GLY A 289 -18.10 -1.99 2.73
CA GLY A 289 -18.68 -3.12 3.43
C GLY A 289 -17.96 -4.45 3.16
N ASP A 290 -17.05 -4.52 2.18
CA ASP A 290 -16.32 -5.76 1.88
C ASP A 290 -15.43 -6.16 3.05
N LEU A 291 -15.40 -7.45 3.40
CA LEU A 291 -14.37 -8.00 4.27
C LEU A 291 -13.12 -8.26 3.42
N VAL A 292 -12.01 -7.70 3.84
CA VAL A 292 -10.68 -7.92 3.25
C VAL A 292 -9.94 -8.87 4.15
N ILE A 293 -9.67 -10.07 3.65
CA ILE A 293 -9.07 -11.17 4.40
C ILE A 293 -7.75 -11.53 3.73
N GLY A 294 -6.68 -11.60 4.50
CA GLY A 294 -5.38 -12.01 3.99
C GLY A 294 -4.76 -13.07 4.90
N ALA A 295 -4.25 -14.09 4.29
CA ALA A 295 -3.46 -15.13 4.95
C ALA A 295 -2.63 -15.87 3.90
N GLY A 296 -1.54 -16.47 4.39
CA GLY A 296 -0.73 -17.35 3.57
C GLY A 296 0.16 -16.65 2.55
N VAL A 297 1.18 -17.38 2.16
CA VAL A 297 2.16 -17.03 1.14
C VAL A 297 2.31 -18.25 0.24
N ASP A 298 2.29 -18.07 -1.07
CA ASP A 298 2.58 -19.16 -1.99
C ASP A 298 4.00 -19.69 -1.77
N SER A 299 4.16 -21.01 -1.90
CA SER A 299 5.44 -21.69 -1.63
C SER A 299 6.49 -21.46 -2.73
N TYR A 300 6.09 -20.95 -3.88
CA TYR A 300 7.00 -20.70 -5.01
C TYR A 300 7.46 -19.24 -5.07
N ASN A 301 8.64 -19.03 -5.64
CA ASN A 301 9.17 -17.71 -5.93
C ASN A 301 8.67 -17.26 -7.31
N GLY A 302 8.22 -16.01 -7.44
CA GLY A 302 7.77 -15.51 -8.74
C GLY A 302 7.01 -14.20 -8.66
N TYR A 303 6.61 -13.73 -9.83
CA TYR A 303 5.89 -12.46 -10.02
C TYR A 303 4.42 -12.70 -10.41
N GLY A 304 3.87 -13.87 -10.07
CA GLY A 304 2.49 -14.23 -10.34
C GLY A 304 1.51 -13.24 -9.70
N GLN A 305 0.44 -12.95 -10.42
CA GLN A 305 -0.64 -12.03 -9.95
C GLN A 305 -1.98 -12.75 -9.86
N ARG A 306 -1.96 -14.09 -9.91
CA ARG A 306 -3.14 -14.94 -9.78
C ARG A 306 -3.02 -15.75 -8.49
N GLY A 307 -4.15 -15.93 -7.81
CA GLY A 307 -4.23 -16.73 -6.61
C GLY A 307 -4.22 -18.23 -6.91
N SER A 308 -3.94 -19.03 -5.88
CA SER A 308 -4.03 -20.48 -5.89
C SER A 308 -5.18 -20.95 -4.97
N PHE A 309 -5.87 -22.02 -5.36
CA PHE A 309 -6.99 -22.57 -4.57
C PHE A 309 -6.55 -23.04 -3.19
N CYS A 310 -5.38 -23.65 -3.06
CA CYS A 310 -4.89 -24.13 -1.77
C CYS A 310 -4.70 -23.01 -0.75
N ILE A 311 -4.27 -21.81 -1.19
CA ILE A 311 -4.17 -20.66 -0.30
C ILE A 311 -5.55 -20.10 0.05
N ILE A 312 -6.52 -20.14 -0.88
CA ILE A 312 -7.90 -19.75 -0.61
C ILE A 312 -8.50 -20.64 0.48
N GLU A 313 -8.40 -21.96 0.33
CA GLU A 313 -8.89 -22.94 1.31
C GLU A 313 -8.22 -22.76 2.69
N HIS A 314 -6.91 -22.48 2.70
CA HIS A 314 -6.18 -22.21 3.95
C HIS A 314 -6.61 -20.89 4.61
N THR A 315 -7.03 -19.91 3.82
CA THR A 315 -7.40 -18.56 4.31
C THR A 315 -8.81 -18.54 4.89
N LEU A 316 -9.72 -19.36 4.37
CA LEU A 316 -11.12 -19.49 4.83
C LEU A 316 -11.25 -20.47 5.98
#